data_86fd2a30dfbda011cc2f051d8c38e8ef
#
_entry.id   86fd2a30dfbda011cc2f051d8c38e8ef
#
_cell.length_a   1.000
_cell.length_b   1.000
_cell.length_c   1.000
_cell.angle_alpha   90.00
_cell.angle_beta   90.00
_cell.angle_gamma   90.00
#
_symmetry.space_group_name_H-M   'P 1'
#
loop_
_entity.id
_entity.type
_entity.pdbx_description
1 polymer ?
#
loop_
_entity_poly.entity_id
_entity_poly.type
_entity_poly.pdbx_seq_one_letter_code
_entity_poly.pdbx_strand_id
1 'polypeptide(L)'
;DAAELIRAKVGRIFGANVALMMVMKGLPLAYSKDMQEDKEQVFDAADNLIIALAAMTGMIKDLKANKENMEAAAHFGFSTATDLADWLVQNLNLPFREAHHITGQIVLIAETKKCDLCDLDLGEMQEVDDRITEDIYSVLSVHQSVASRSSYGGTAPSQVRRQINRWRGILDL
;
A
#
# COMPACT_ATOMS: atom_id res chain seq x y z
N ASP A 1 15.14 -14.92 2.90
CA ASP A 1 16.11 -14.66 3.99
C ASP A 1 16.64 -13.22 3.96
N ALA A 2 17.09 -12.69 2.79
CA ALA A 2 17.69 -11.36 2.73
C ALA A 2 16.71 -10.25 3.17
N ALA A 3 15.46 -10.27 2.70
CA ALA A 3 14.43 -9.31 3.09
C ALA A 3 14.13 -9.37 4.60
N GLU A 4 14.08 -10.55 5.16
CA GLU A 4 13.84 -10.79 6.58
C GLU A 4 14.98 -10.24 7.44
N LEU A 5 16.22 -10.53 7.04
CA LEU A 5 17.41 -10.04 7.75
C LEU A 5 17.56 -8.52 7.65
N ILE A 6 17.26 -7.91 6.50
CA ILE A 6 17.25 -6.44 6.36
C ILE A 6 16.20 -5.83 7.30
N ARG A 7 14.99 -6.38 7.34
CA ARG A 7 13.93 -5.93 8.25
C ARG A 7 14.36 -6.05 9.72
N ALA A 8 15.03 -7.14 10.10
CA ALA A 8 15.51 -7.35 11.45
C ALA A 8 16.65 -6.39 11.85
N LYS A 9 17.52 -5.99 10.91
CA LYS A 9 18.64 -5.06 11.16
C LYS A 9 18.17 -3.66 11.58
N VAL A 10 16.95 -3.27 11.28
CA VAL A 10 16.36 -2.00 11.74
C VAL A 10 16.41 -1.89 13.27
N GLY A 11 16.14 -3.00 13.98
CA GLY A 11 16.21 -3.02 15.44
C GLY A 11 17.62 -2.71 15.98
N ARG A 12 18.66 -3.22 15.31
CA ARG A 12 20.06 -2.95 15.70
C ARG A 12 20.45 -1.49 15.45
N ILE A 13 20.11 -0.95 14.26
CA ILE A 13 20.40 0.44 13.90
C ILE A 13 19.63 1.41 14.82
N PHE A 14 18.37 1.12 15.09
CA PHE A 14 17.56 1.93 16.01
C PHE A 14 18.08 1.84 17.45
N GLY A 15 18.52 0.66 17.90
CA GLY A 15 19.15 0.47 19.20
C GLY A 15 20.41 1.33 19.37
N ALA A 16 21.25 1.43 18.35
CA ALA A 16 22.41 2.30 18.34
C ALA A 16 22.03 3.78 18.51
N ASN A 17 20.96 4.24 17.83
CA ASN A 17 20.44 5.60 17.99
C ASN A 17 19.96 5.87 19.41
N VAL A 18 19.23 4.93 20.02
CA VAL A 18 18.81 5.05 21.44
C VAL A 18 20.02 5.09 22.38
N ALA A 19 21.03 4.26 22.15
CA ALA A 19 22.25 4.27 22.94
C ALA A 19 22.97 5.64 22.91
N LEU A 20 23.05 6.26 21.71
CA LEU A 20 23.61 7.61 21.55
C LEU A 20 22.79 8.67 22.30
N MET A 21 21.47 8.60 22.27
CA MET A 21 20.61 9.49 23.06
C MET A 21 20.88 9.33 24.58
N MET A 22 21.12 8.12 25.02
CA MET A 22 21.43 7.86 26.44
C MET A 22 22.83 8.36 26.85
N VAL A 23 23.83 8.27 25.97
CA VAL A 23 25.14 8.88 26.18
C VAL A 23 25.03 10.39 26.36
N MET A 24 24.18 11.05 25.56
CA MET A 24 24.00 12.50 25.62
C MET A 24 23.12 12.97 26.78
N LYS A 25 22.37 12.08 27.41
CA LYS A 25 21.41 12.45 28.46
C LYS A 25 22.10 12.98 29.70
N GLY A 26 21.76 14.22 30.09
CA GLY A 26 22.17 14.80 31.36
C GLY A 26 23.67 15.20 31.43
N LEU A 27 24.33 15.39 30.28
CA LEU A 27 25.70 15.84 30.23
C LEU A 27 25.85 17.27 30.79
N PRO A 28 26.96 17.58 31.49
CA PRO A 28 27.25 18.95 31.96
C PRO A 28 27.61 19.86 30.78
N LEU A 29 27.59 21.19 31.02
CA LEU A 29 27.96 22.23 30.05
C LEU A 29 29.49 22.34 29.83
N ALA A 30 30.17 21.22 29.74
CA ALA A 30 31.60 21.16 29.52
C ALA A 30 31.95 19.91 28.72
N TYR A 31 33.21 19.77 28.34
CA TYR A 31 33.71 18.55 27.75
C TYR A 31 33.40 17.33 28.64
N SER A 32 32.67 16.38 28.06
CA SER A 32 32.28 15.15 28.75
C SER A 32 32.91 13.94 28.08
N LYS A 33 33.63 13.13 28.85
CA LYS A 33 34.28 11.93 28.34
C LYS A 33 33.29 10.82 27.95
N ASP A 34 32.08 10.89 28.46
CA ASP A 34 30.91 10.08 28.04
C ASP A 34 30.74 10.04 26.52
N MET A 35 31.03 11.14 25.82
CA MET A 35 30.96 11.24 24.36
C MET A 35 31.96 10.34 23.61
N GLN A 36 32.86 9.65 24.30
CA GLN A 36 33.74 8.66 23.67
C GLN A 36 33.02 7.35 23.35
N GLU A 37 31.88 7.10 24.00
CA GLU A 37 31.00 5.94 23.73
C GLU A 37 30.16 6.07 22.45
N ASP A 38 30.28 7.19 21.74
CA ASP A 38 29.51 7.43 20.49
C ASP A 38 29.95 6.55 19.32
N LYS A 39 31.26 6.26 19.24
CA LYS A 39 31.89 5.72 18.01
C LYS A 39 31.45 4.30 17.69
N GLU A 40 31.41 3.42 18.67
CA GLU A 40 31.02 2.02 18.48
C GLU A 40 29.59 1.92 17.96
N GLN A 41 28.69 2.72 18.52
CA GLN A 41 27.30 2.75 18.12
C GLN A 41 27.13 3.27 16.68
N VAL A 42 27.85 4.33 16.31
CA VAL A 42 27.81 4.91 14.97
C VAL A 42 28.40 3.94 13.94
N PHE A 43 29.54 3.34 14.24
CA PHE A 43 30.20 2.41 13.31
C PHE A 43 29.37 1.14 13.10
N ASP A 44 28.84 0.54 14.17
CA ASP A 44 27.98 -0.62 14.06
C ASP A 44 26.71 -0.33 13.25
N ALA A 45 26.07 0.82 13.50
CA ALA A 45 24.91 1.24 12.72
C ALA A 45 25.24 1.47 11.24
N ALA A 46 26.37 2.13 10.95
CA ALA A 46 26.82 2.40 9.59
C ALA A 46 27.13 1.11 8.82
N ASP A 47 27.89 0.20 9.41
CA ASP A 47 28.25 -1.09 8.78
C ASP A 47 26.99 -1.93 8.48
N ASN A 48 26.05 -2.00 9.42
CA ASN A 48 24.81 -2.72 9.22
C ASN A 48 23.92 -2.06 8.16
N LEU A 49 23.89 -0.73 8.09
CA LEU A 49 23.14 0.01 7.08
C LEU A 49 23.75 -0.20 5.68
N ILE A 50 25.06 -0.12 5.54
CA ILE A 50 25.76 -0.35 4.26
C ILE A 50 25.45 -1.74 3.70
N ILE A 51 25.56 -2.78 4.54
CA ILE A 51 25.25 -4.15 4.13
C ILE A 51 23.76 -4.28 3.74
N ALA A 52 22.87 -3.70 4.55
CA ALA A 52 21.43 -3.73 4.27
C ALA A 52 21.08 -3.05 2.94
N LEU A 53 21.68 -1.88 2.66
CA LEU A 53 21.48 -1.16 1.40
C LEU A 53 22.04 -1.93 0.19
N ALA A 54 23.20 -2.54 0.31
CA ALA A 54 23.80 -3.36 -0.74
C ALA A 54 22.88 -4.58 -1.07
N ALA A 55 22.43 -5.30 -0.05
CA ALA A 55 21.52 -6.43 -0.22
C ALA A 55 20.17 -6.00 -0.81
N MET A 56 19.58 -4.89 -0.32
CA MET A 56 18.33 -4.33 -0.85
C MET A 56 18.48 -3.95 -2.33
N THR A 57 19.58 -3.31 -2.70
CA THR A 57 19.88 -2.92 -4.09
C THR A 57 19.88 -4.15 -4.99
N GLY A 58 20.55 -5.23 -4.58
CA GLY A 58 20.55 -6.50 -5.32
C GLY A 58 19.12 -7.08 -5.47
N MET A 59 18.38 -7.12 -4.37
CA MET A 59 17.01 -7.64 -4.37
C MET A 59 16.08 -6.86 -5.33
N ILE A 60 16.14 -5.53 -5.29
CA ILE A 60 15.32 -4.67 -6.18
C ILE A 60 15.71 -4.86 -7.64
N LYS A 61 17.01 -4.99 -7.92
CA LYS A 61 17.51 -5.24 -9.29
C LYS A 61 17.02 -6.56 -9.86
N ASP A 62 16.93 -7.59 -9.05
CA ASP A 62 16.54 -8.94 -9.47
C ASP A 62 15.03 -9.21 -9.36
N LEU A 63 14.27 -8.24 -8.84
CA LEU A 63 12.83 -8.39 -8.61
C LEU A 63 12.08 -8.57 -9.93
N LYS A 64 11.27 -9.63 -9.98
CA LYS A 64 10.37 -9.94 -11.10
C LYS A 64 8.94 -9.95 -10.61
N ALA A 65 8.11 -9.07 -11.16
CA ALA A 65 6.67 -9.07 -10.86
C ALA A 65 5.96 -10.19 -11.64
N ASN A 66 5.30 -11.09 -10.93
CA ASN A 66 4.38 -12.05 -11.55
C ASN A 66 3.02 -11.38 -11.73
N LYS A 67 2.84 -10.70 -12.86
CA LYS A 67 1.68 -9.85 -13.12
C LYS A 67 0.37 -10.63 -13.10
N GLU A 68 0.35 -11.84 -13.70
CA GLU A 68 -0.84 -12.69 -13.79
C GLU A 68 -1.31 -13.14 -12.40
N ASN A 69 -0.40 -13.62 -11.56
CA ASN A 69 -0.75 -14.03 -10.20
C ASN A 69 -1.14 -12.83 -9.31
N MET A 70 -0.50 -11.67 -9.51
CA MET A 70 -0.84 -10.45 -8.78
C MET A 70 -2.23 -9.94 -9.16
N GLU A 71 -2.59 -9.99 -10.44
CA GLU A 71 -3.92 -9.61 -10.94
C GLU A 71 -4.99 -10.57 -10.42
N ALA A 72 -4.77 -11.88 -10.55
CA ALA A 72 -5.68 -12.89 -10.02
C ALA A 72 -5.90 -12.74 -8.50
N ALA A 73 -4.84 -12.45 -7.74
CA ALA A 73 -4.96 -12.21 -6.30
C ALA A 73 -5.74 -10.93 -5.97
N ALA A 74 -5.69 -9.90 -6.83
CA ALA A 74 -6.43 -8.67 -6.64
C ALA A 74 -7.94 -8.83 -6.88
N HIS A 75 -8.35 -9.77 -7.71
CA HIS A 75 -9.76 -10.13 -7.91
C HIS A 75 -10.35 -10.95 -6.76
N PHE A 76 -9.50 -11.64 -5.98
CA PHE A 76 -9.98 -12.49 -4.92
C PHE A 76 -10.50 -11.68 -3.71
N GLY A 77 -11.70 -12.05 -3.23
CA GLY A 77 -12.28 -11.50 -2.00
C GLY A 77 -13.04 -10.17 -2.18
N PHE A 78 -13.56 -9.92 -3.38
CA PHE A 78 -14.41 -8.76 -3.67
C PHE A 78 -13.76 -7.42 -3.33
N SER A 79 -12.50 -7.22 -3.76
CA SER A 79 -11.71 -6.03 -3.45
C SER A 79 -12.36 -4.72 -3.90
N THR A 80 -13.25 -4.76 -4.91
CA THR A 80 -13.99 -3.62 -5.45
C THR A 80 -15.33 -3.35 -4.75
N ALA A 81 -15.69 -4.12 -3.70
CA ALA A 81 -16.93 -3.90 -2.96
C ALA A 81 -17.02 -2.49 -2.33
N THR A 82 -15.89 -1.93 -1.93
CA THR A 82 -15.86 -0.54 -1.43
C THR A 82 -16.16 0.48 -2.53
N ASP A 83 -15.66 0.26 -3.75
CA ASP A 83 -15.95 1.12 -4.90
C ASP A 83 -17.43 1.04 -5.28
N LEU A 84 -18.07 -0.14 -5.13
CA LEU A 84 -19.51 -0.31 -5.26
C LEU A 84 -20.27 0.53 -4.24
N ALA A 85 -19.89 0.46 -2.96
CA ALA A 85 -20.52 1.27 -1.92
C ALA A 85 -20.36 2.78 -2.18
N ASP A 86 -19.16 3.21 -2.58
CA ASP A 86 -18.89 4.60 -2.92
C ASP A 86 -19.72 5.06 -4.14
N TRP A 87 -19.90 4.21 -5.15
CA TRP A 87 -20.74 4.50 -6.30
C TRP A 87 -22.20 4.72 -5.88
N LEU A 88 -22.75 3.86 -5.01
CA LEU A 88 -24.11 3.98 -4.48
C LEU A 88 -24.29 5.30 -3.71
N VAL A 89 -23.31 5.70 -2.91
CA VAL A 89 -23.34 6.99 -2.19
C VAL A 89 -23.33 8.16 -3.17
N GLN A 90 -22.46 8.14 -4.17
CA GLN A 90 -22.22 9.27 -5.06
C GLN A 90 -23.33 9.45 -6.11
N ASN A 91 -23.83 8.34 -6.65
CA ASN A 91 -24.79 8.38 -7.78
C ASN A 91 -26.25 8.28 -7.32
N LEU A 92 -26.52 7.54 -6.24
CA LEU A 92 -27.87 7.40 -5.69
C LEU A 92 -28.12 8.29 -4.47
N ASN A 93 -27.09 9.04 -4.03
CA ASN A 93 -27.16 9.91 -2.85
C ASN A 93 -27.62 9.17 -1.58
N LEU A 94 -27.18 7.91 -1.43
CA LEU A 94 -27.51 7.09 -0.26
C LEU A 94 -26.60 7.41 0.92
N PRO A 95 -27.11 7.31 2.16
CA PRO A 95 -26.23 7.27 3.33
C PRO A 95 -25.28 6.07 3.24
N PHE A 96 -24.02 6.24 3.63
CA PHE A 96 -23.00 5.17 3.52
C PHE A 96 -23.44 3.85 4.17
N ARG A 97 -24.15 3.90 5.31
CA ARG A 97 -24.65 2.70 5.99
C ARG A 97 -25.63 1.90 5.12
N GLU A 98 -26.49 2.57 4.38
CA GLU A 98 -27.44 1.95 3.46
C GLU A 98 -26.70 1.39 2.24
N ALA A 99 -25.81 2.16 1.63
CA ALA A 99 -24.96 1.71 0.52
C ALA A 99 -24.14 0.47 0.92
N HIS A 100 -23.56 0.46 2.11
CA HIS A 100 -22.82 -0.71 2.62
C HIS A 100 -23.71 -1.94 2.78
N HIS A 101 -24.96 -1.78 3.23
CA HIS A 101 -25.91 -2.88 3.36
C HIS A 101 -26.28 -3.46 1.99
N ILE A 102 -26.59 -2.62 1.02
CA ILE A 102 -26.88 -3.01 -0.37
C ILE A 102 -25.66 -3.73 -0.96
N THR A 103 -24.46 -3.17 -0.80
CA THR A 103 -23.21 -3.79 -1.24
C THR A 103 -23.04 -5.19 -0.63
N GLY A 104 -23.30 -5.36 0.66
CA GLY A 104 -23.22 -6.67 1.32
C GLY A 104 -24.18 -7.70 0.74
N GLN A 105 -25.39 -7.29 0.33
CA GLN A 105 -26.35 -8.18 -0.32
C GLN A 105 -25.89 -8.58 -1.74
N ILE A 106 -25.34 -7.65 -2.51
CA ILE A 106 -24.79 -7.94 -3.84
C ILE A 106 -23.57 -8.87 -3.76
N VAL A 107 -22.68 -8.63 -2.79
CA VAL A 107 -21.54 -9.52 -2.51
C VAL A 107 -22.00 -10.93 -2.18
N LEU A 108 -23.06 -11.09 -1.39
CA LEU A 108 -23.61 -12.40 -1.05
C LEU A 108 -24.16 -13.14 -2.28
N ILE A 109 -24.75 -12.43 -3.24
CA ILE A 109 -25.20 -13.02 -4.52
C ILE A 109 -23.97 -13.52 -5.30
N ALA A 110 -22.93 -12.68 -5.45
CA ALA A 110 -21.70 -13.05 -6.15
C ALA A 110 -20.99 -14.25 -5.48
N GLU A 111 -20.91 -14.27 -4.16
CA GLU A 111 -20.35 -15.37 -3.38
C GLU A 111 -21.12 -16.68 -3.60
N THR A 112 -22.46 -16.61 -3.58
CA THR A 112 -23.33 -17.77 -3.82
C THR A 112 -23.14 -18.32 -5.23
N LYS A 113 -22.96 -17.45 -6.22
CA LYS A 113 -22.70 -17.81 -7.62
C LYS A 113 -21.25 -18.17 -7.91
N LYS A 114 -20.33 -17.92 -6.97
CA LYS A 114 -18.89 -18.12 -7.12
C LYS A 114 -18.32 -17.35 -8.32
N CYS A 115 -18.76 -16.11 -8.51
CA CYS A 115 -18.30 -15.19 -9.54
C CYS A 115 -17.82 -13.88 -8.92
N ASP A 116 -17.15 -13.03 -9.70
CA ASP A 116 -16.75 -11.70 -9.23
C ASP A 116 -17.94 -10.71 -9.38
N LEU A 117 -17.86 -9.55 -8.71
CA LEU A 117 -18.91 -8.52 -8.78
C LEU A 117 -19.15 -8.02 -10.22
N CYS A 118 -18.10 -7.93 -11.03
CA CYS A 118 -18.21 -7.52 -12.42
C CYS A 118 -18.87 -8.56 -13.34
N ASP A 119 -19.03 -9.80 -12.88
CA ASP A 119 -19.65 -10.91 -13.62
C ASP A 119 -21.16 -11.04 -13.33
N LEU A 120 -21.69 -10.31 -12.35
CA LEU A 120 -23.12 -10.28 -12.06
C LEU A 120 -23.88 -9.53 -13.14
N ASP A 121 -25.04 -10.04 -13.51
CA ASP A 121 -25.96 -9.32 -14.39
C ASP A 121 -26.59 -8.12 -13.69
N LEU A 122 -26.86 -7.04 -14.44
CA LEU A 122 -27.49 -5.85 -13.91
C LEU A 122 -28.83 -6.16 -13.20
N GLY A 123 -29.63 -7.06 -13.79
CA GLY A 123 -30.92 -7.48 -13.22
C GLY A 123 -30.80 -8.05 -11.81
N GLU A 124 -29.72 -8.79 -11.52
CA GLU A 124 -29.48 -9.37 -10.20
C GLU A 124 -29.11 -8.32 -9.16
N MET A 125 -28.35 -7.30 -9.57
CA MET A 125 -28.06 -6.15 -8.70
C MET A 125 -29.33 -5.32 -8.49
N GLN A 126 -30.19 -5.19 -9.51
CA GLN A 126 -31.49 -4.49 -9.43
C GLN A 126 -32.54 -5.22 -8.60
N GLU A 127 -32.41 -6.53 -8.39
CA GLU A 127 -33.24 -7.26 -7.39
C GLU A 127 -32.95 -6.77 -5.95
N VAL A 128 -31.73 -6.27 -5.71
CA VAL A 128 -31.36 -5.69 -4.41
C VAL A 128 -31.76 -4.21 -4.32
N ASP A 129 -31.48 -3.44 -5.40
CA ASP A 129 -31.87 -2.03 -5.49
C ASP A 129 -32.11 -1.65 -6.95
N ASP A 130 -33.37 -1.36 -7.31
CA ASP A 130 -33.84 -1.08 -8.66
C ASP A 130 -33.26 0.21 -9.27
N ARG A 131 -32.64 1.07 -8.44
CA ARG A 131 -31.99 2.31 -8.87
C ARG A 131 -30.60 2.10 -9.47
N ILE A 132 -30.03 0.89 -9.36
CA ILE A 132 -28.72 0.57 -9.93
C ILE A 132 -28.80 0.58 -11.45
N THR A 133 -27.83 1.23 -12.09
CA THR A 133 -27.74 1.37 -13.55
C THR A 133 -26.45 0.74 -14.09
N GLU A 134 -26.38 0.57 -15.44
CA GLU A 134 -25.19 0.01 -16.11
C GLU A 134 -23.87 0.73 -15.78
N ASP A 135 -23.92 2.01 -15.40
CA ASP A 135 -22.74 2.78 -15.03
C ASP A 135 -21.96 2.18 -13.85
N ILE A 136 -22.61 1.31 -13.06
CA ILE A 136 -21.97 0.62 -11.93
C ILE A 136 -20.79 -0.25 -12.38
N TYR A 137 -20.83 -0.84 -13.56
CA TYR A 137 -19.72 -1.63 -14.09
C TYR A 137 -18.43 -0.83 -14.29
N SER A 138 -18.55 0.51 -14.35
CA SER A 138 -17.39 1.40 -14.43
C SER A 138 -16.50 1.39 -13.18
N VAL A 139 -16.98 0.86 -12.05
CA VAL A 139 -16.25 0.81 -10.78
C VAL A 139 -15.97 -0.60 -10.29
N LEU A 140 -16.55 -1.64 -10.90
CA LEU A 140 -16.45 -3.01 -10.41
C LEU A 140 -15.17 -3.74 -10.84
N SER A 141 -14.45 -3.26 -11.85
CA SER A 141 -13.19 -3.90 -12.25
C SER A 141 -12.00 -3.39 -11.44
N VAL A 142 -11.07 -4.28 -11.11
CA VAL A 142 -9.81 -3.95 -10.41
C VAL A 142 -9.01 -2.88 -11.16
N HIS A 143 -8.97 -2.95 -12.50
CA HIS A 143 -8.29 -1.95 -13.33
C HIS A 143 -8.90 -0.56 -13.21
N GLN A 144 -10.21 -0.46 -13.18
CA GLN A 144 -10.90 0.81 -13.05
C GLN A 144 -10.80 1.36 -11.63
N SER A 145 -10.89 0.50 -10.62
CA SER A 145 -10.61 0.87 -9.23
C SER A 145 -9.25 1.54 -9.11
N VAL A 146 -8.18 0.90 -9.62
CA VAL A 146 -6.82 1.48 -9.63
C VAL A 146 -6.77 2.78 -10.43
N ALA A 147 -7.38 2.83 -11.61
CA ALA A 147 -7.36 4.02 -12.49
C ALA A 147 -8.07 5.24 -11.87
N SER A 148 -9.07 5.01 -11.03
CA SER A 148 -9.82 6.07 -10.33
C SER A 148 -8.99 6.81 -9.27
N ARG A 149 -7.91 6.21 -8.75
CA ARG A 149 -7.03 6.78 -7.70
C ARG A 149 -6.09 7.86 -8.26
N SER A 150 -6.67 8.93 -8.79
CA SER A 150 -5.98 9.97 -9.57
C SER A 150 -5.41 11.14 -8.74
N SER A 151 -5.60 11.15 -7.42
CA SER A 151 -4.99 12.14 -6.54
C SER A 151 -3.45 12.10 -6.61
N TYR A 152 -2.78 13.19 -6.21
CA TYR A 152 -1.31 13.23 -6.17
C TYR A 152 -0.75 12.11 -5.28
N GLY A 153 0.14 11.30 -5.85
CA GLY A 153 0.69 10.12 -5.16
C GLY A 153 -0.24 8.90 -5.14
N GLY A 154 -1.40 8.98 -5.79
CA GLY A 154 -2.33 7.85 -5.95
C GLY A 154 -1.77 6.76 -6.86
N THR A 155 -2.45 5.60 -6.87
CA THR A 155 -2.01 4.41 -7.61
C THR A 155 -2.41 4.38 -9.08
N ALA A 156 -3.19 5.36 -9.57
CA ALA A 156 -3.53 5.45 -10.99
C ALA A 156 -2.26 5.43 -11.85
N PRO A 157 -2.23 4.69 -12.98
CA PRO A 157 -1.05 4.59 -13.84
C PRO A 157 -0.46 5.94 -14.28
N SER A 158 -1.30 6.97 -14.43
CA SER A 158 -0.89 8.35 -14.71
C SER A 158 -0.08 8.96 -13.56
N GLN A 159 -0.52 8.75 -12.32
CA GLN A 159 0.15 9.26 -11.12
C GLN A 159 1.45 8.49 -10.83
N VAL A 160 1.45 7.17 -11.03
CA VAL A 160 2.67 6.36 -10.92
C VAL A 160 3.72 6.82 -11.93
N ARG A 161 3.35 7.03 -13.21
CA ARG A 161 4.26 7.58 -14.23
C ARG A 161 4.79 8.96 -13.85
N ARG A 162 3.94 9.82 -13.28
CA ARG A 162 4.35 11.14 -12.79
C ARG A 162 5.41 11.04 -11.69
N GLN A 163 5.23 10.11 -10.74
CA GLN A 163 6.23 9.88 -9.69
C GLN A 163 7.53 9.28 -10.24
N ILE A 164 7.45 8.34 -11.18
CA ILE A 164 8.64 7.79 -11.85
C ILE A 164 9.44 8.91 -12.51
N ASN A 165 8.79 9.77 -13.29
CA ASN A 165 9.46 10.88 -13.96
C ASN A 165 10.07 11.90 -12.98
N ARG A 166 9.35 12.19 -11.89
CA ARG A 166 9.88 13.04 -10.82
C ARG A 166 11.15 12.47 -10.20
N TRP A 167 11.15 11.19 -9.85
CA TRP A 167 12.30 10.56 -9.22
C TRP A 167 13.46 10.37 -10.18
N ARG A 168 13.21 10.08 -11.45
CA ARG A 168 14.25 10.07 -12.47
C ARG A 168 14.99 11.40 -12.57
N GLY A 169 14.26 12.53 -12.55
CA GLY A 169 14.87 13.85 -12.56
C GLY A 169 15.64 14.19 -11.27
N ILE A 170 15.24 13.64 -10.12
CA ILE A 170 15.95 13.85 -8.84
C ILE A 170 17.25 13.02 -8.78
N LEU A 171 17.23 11.83 -9.34
CA LEU A 171 18.33 10.87 -9.29
C LEU A 171 19.25 10.93 -10.51
N ASP A 172 19.00 11.86 -11.44
CA ASP A 172 19.73 12.00 -12.71
C ASP A 172 19.80 10.68 -13.53
N LEU A 173 18.65 9.94 -13.63
CA LEU A 173 18.51 8.65 -14.32
C LEU A 173 17.77 8.77 -15.66
#